data_3969a0c081c312cbae9a4fbd174642bd
#
_entry.id   3969a0c081c312cbae9a4fbd174642bd
#
_cell.length_a   1.000
_cell.length_b   1.000
_cell.length_c   1.000
_cell.angle_alpha   90.00
_cell.angle_beta   90.00
_cell.angle_gamma   90.00
#
_symmetry.space_group_name_H-M   'P 1'
#
loop_
_entity.id
_entity.type
_entity.pdbx_description
1 polymer ?
#
loop_
_entity_poly.entity_id
_entity_poly.type
_entity_poly.pdbx_seq_one_letter_code
_entity_poly.pdbx_strand_id
1 'polypeptide(L)'
;MKSIWMKDRHLEINKLDKDIECEILIVGAGLSGLLCAYELKKHSTSIVIIDSDEIGYGASGRSTGKLSSQHGLNLQHIYKYHGLEKTKLYYEENQKAIKEIKRIIDENNIECEYESKNSIIGCKSKTEIENIEKEINIYNLCNIPYEIINNNEITYGIKFKNQASFNPYQFCIQLAEKLKLPIYEYTPMTHIHDHVVTSKNYHIKYKTCILATQVLPFQFKFFYAVSKPKSSFLASLTPSNQSKEMILLQDKITKTRNDMKDFMIIGGYDHDMNEDINRKWQQFKRNLVLEYPKYKLERAWSSQDYQAFDYLPIVDKIEDFIVITGFNKWGNTNSYVSSLVVSDIILNKNTPLRDLFTLKRKSILMNSNIITENVEVLKTLVLSKTETGKLSIPNENEAITFKYGSHPYGLYRLNNMLYIVDILCPHLGCTLKWNQEEKSWDCPCHGSRFTINGEIIKGPTLVNLHHGKCKLQDLKKK
;
A
#
# COMPACT_ATOMS: atom_id res chain seq x y z
N MET A 1 -6.21 -7.49 9.92
CA MET A 1 -6.36 -8.90 9.43
C MET A 1 -5.11 -9.31 8.66
N LYS A 2 -4.65 -10.58 8.73
CA LYS A 2 -3.56 -11.11 7.90
C LYS A 2 -4.11 -11.54 6.54
N SER A 3 -3.33 -11.31 5.45
CA SER A 3 -3.67 -11.80 4.11
C SER A 3 -3.46 -13.32 3.99
N ILE A 4 -3.84 -13.90 2.87
CA ILE A 4 -3.59 -15.31 2.56
C ILE A 4 -2.10 -15.62 2.42
N TRP A 5 -1.30 -14.63 2.02
CA TRP A 5 0.14 -14.77 1.83
C TRP A 5 0.92 -14.99 3.14
N MET A 6 0.40 -14.44 4.25
CA MET A 6 1.05 -14.44 5.57
C MET A 6 0.78 -15.76 6.32
N LYS A 7 1.13 -16.86 5.68
CA LYS A 7 1.16 -18.20 6.27
C LYS A 7 2.61 -18.56 6.57
N ASP A 8 2.80 -19.35 7.60
CA ASP A 8 4.04 -20.09 7.93
C ASP A 8 5.35 -19.32 7.73
N ARG A 9 5.80 -18.72 8.81
CA ARG A 9 7.05 -18.00 8.85
C ARG A 9 8.07 -18.78 9.68
N HIS A 10 9.28 -19.00 9.11
CA HIS A 10 10.39 -19.72 9.74
C HIS A 10 11.61 -18.82 10.04
N LEU A 11 11.51 -17.49 9.84
CA LEU A 11 12.60 -16.56 10.14
C LEU A 11 12.70 -16.26 11.63
N GLU A 12 13.93 -16.25 12.16
CA GLU A 12 14.22 -15.69 13.47
C GLU A 12 13.97 -14.17 13.49
N ILE A 13 13.34 -13.70 14.54
CA ILE A 13 13.02 -12.29 14.73
C ILE A 13 14.22 -11.59 15.37
N ASN A 14 14.86 -10.73 14.63
CA ASN A 14 15.87 -9.83 15.17
C ASN A 14 15.20 -8.54 15.66
N LYS A 15 15.34 -8.23 16.93
CA LYS A 15 14.91 -6.95 17.52
C LYS A 15 16.11 -6.09 17.81
N LEU A 16 15.96 -4.79 17.61
CA LEU A 16 17.00 -3.83 18.01
C LEU A 16 17.13 -3.85 19.54
N ASP A 17 18.35 -4.09 20.03
CA ASP A 17 18.69 -4.26 21.45
C ASP A 17 19.81 -3.32 21.93
N LYS A 18 20.35 -2.47 21.03
CA LYS A 18 21.41 -1.50 21.30
C LYS A 18 21.41 -0.37 20.28
N ASP A 19 22.11 0.71 20.58
CA ASP A 19 22.40 1.77 19.60
C ASP A 19 23.33 1.24 18.51
N ILE A 20 23.06 1.67 17.26
CA ILE A 20 23.85 1.26 16.10
C ILE A 20 24.17 2.44 15.19
N GLU A 21 25.18 2.26 14.35
CA GLU A 21 25.56 3.23 13.31
C GLU A 21 25.69 2.51 11.96
N CYS A 22 25.25 3.16 10.88
CA CYS A 22 25.33 2.63 9.52
C CYS A 22 25.53 3.77 8.49
N GLU A 23 25.95 3.40 7.28
CA GLU A 23 25.99 4.36 6.17
C GLU A 23 24.59 4.58 5.60
N ILE A 24 23.86 3.49 5.38
CA ILE A 24 22.53 3.54 4.78
C ILE A 24 21.53 2.88 5.74
N LEU A 25 20.57 3.66 6.21
CA LEU A 25 19.42 3.17 6.94
C LEU A 25 18.22 3.07 5.99
N ILE A 26 17.58 1.90 5.93
CA ILE A 26 16.35 1.70 5.19
C ILE A 26 15.21 1.49 6.19
N VAL A 27 14.19 2.35 6.15
CA VAL A 27 12.99 2.23 6.97
C VAL A 27 11.88 1.62 6.12
N GLY A 28 11.50 0.39 6.46
CA GLY A 28 10.53 -0.43 5.75
C GLY A 28 11.16 -1.65 5.07
N ALA A 29 10.82 -2.85 5.55
CA ALA A 29 11.25 -4.15 5.03
C ALA A 29 10.21 -4.80 4.10
N GLY A 30 9.50 -3.98 3.33
CA GLY A 30 8.66 -4.42 2.21
C GLY A 30 9.46 -4.58 0.92
N LEU A 31 8.77 -4.86 -0.20
CA LEU A 31 9.40 -5.01 -1.53
C LEU A 31 10.36 -3.87 -1.85
N SER A 32 9.95 -2.61 -1.66
CA SER A 32 10.77 -1.45 -2.01
C SER A 32 12.05 -1.38 -1.19
N GLY A 33 11.98 -1.55 0.12
CA GLY A 33 13.15 -1.49 0.99
C GLY A 33 14.13 -2.62 0.72
N LEU A 34 13.63 -3.86 0.55
CA LEU A 34 14.46 -5.03 0.28
C LEU A 34 15.11 -4.98 -1.10
N LEU A 35 14.41 -4.49 -2.13
CA LEU A 35 14.98 -4.31 -3.47
C LEU A 35 15.98 -3.15 -3.50
N CYS A 36 15.76 -2.07 -2.73
CA CYS A 36 16.79 -1.03 -2.52
C CYS A 36 18.03 -1.63 -1.86
N ALA A 37 17.87 -2.43 -0.81
CA ALA A 37 18.99 -3.09 -0.16
C ALA A 37 19.74 -4.03 -1.11
N TYR A 38 19.02 -4.78 -1.94
CA TYR A 38 19.61 -5.67 -2.95
C TYR A 38 20.47 -4.91 -3.95
N GLU A 39 19.97 -3.80 -4.49
CA GLU A 39 20.74 -2.97 -5.43
C GLU A 39 21.93 -2.27 -4.74
N LEU A 40 21.71 -1.70 -3.57
CA LEU A 40 22.73 -0.93 -2.87
C LEU A 40 23.85 -1.76 -2.25
N LYS A 41 23.58 -3.04 -1.92
CA LYS A 41 24.59 -3.97 -1.41
C LYS A 41 25.77 -4.17 -2.38
N LYS A 42 25.56 -3.88 -3.67
CA LYS A 42 26.64 -3.87 -4.69
C LYS A 42 27.66 -2.74 -4.47
N HIS A 43 27.30 -1.73 -3.68
CA HIS A 43 28.05 -0.47 -3.52
C HIS A 43 28.38 -0.13 -2.06
N SER A 44 27.69 -0.69 -1.08
CA SER A 44 27.96 -0.50 0.35
C SER A 44 27.69 -1.77 1.13
N THR A 45 28.50 -1.99 2.17
CA THR A 45 28.35 -3.11 3.12
C THR A 45 27.71 -2.68 4.44
N SER A 46 27.58 -1.37 4.68
CA SER A 46 27.02 -0.80 5.92
C SER A 46 25.56 -0.37 5.71
N ILE A 47 24.69 -1.34 5.48
CA ILE A 47 23.25 -1.14 5.30
C ILE A 47 22.51 -1.81 6.45
N VAL A 48 21.58 -1.07 7.06
CA VAL A 48 20.67 -1.55 8.09
C VAL A 48 19.24 -1.34 7.63
N ILE A 49 18.37 -2.31 7.91
CA ILE A 49 16.93 -2.22 7.61
C ILE A 49 16.16 -2.31 8.92
N ILE A 50 15.15 -1.47 9.09
CA ILE A 50 14.20 -1.54 10.20
C ILE A 50 12.76 -1.60 9.67
N ASP A 51 11.88 -2.29 10.39
CA ASP A 51 10.43 -2.28 10.14
C ASP A 51 9.67 -2.21 11.46
N SER A 52 8.52 -1.53 11.46
CA SER A 52 7.62 -1.46 12.60
C SER A 52 6.93 -2.79 12.91
N ASP A 53 6.78 -3.62 11.88
CA ASP A 53 6.13 -4.94 11.91
C ASP A 53 7.11 -6.03 11.44
N GLU A 54 6.54 -7.12 10.93
CA GLU A 54 7.27 -8.22 10.28
C GLU A 54 7.69 -7.84 8.86
N ILE A 55 8.77 -8.43 8.35
CA ILE A 55 9.20 -8.31 6.96
C ILE A 55 8.03 -8.62 6.02
N GLY A 56 7.78 -7.72 5.04
CA GLY A 56 6.72 -7.90 4.06
C GLY A 56 5.29 -7.75 4.56
N TYR A 57 5.06 -7.44 5.84
CA TYR A 57 3.72 -7.38 6.46
C TYR A 57 2.84 -6.26 5.90
N GLY A 58 3.44 -5.17 5.41
CA GLY A 58 2.74 -4.00 4.87
C GLY A 58 1.99 -4.27 3.56
N ALA A 59 1.99 -3.30 2.66
CA ALA A 59 1.32 -3.39 1.36
C ALA A 59 1.83 -4.55 0.50
N SER A 60 3.09 -4.93 0.61
CA SER A 60 3.71 -6.05 -0.12
C SER A 60 2.98 -7.36 0.13
N GLY A 61 2.85 -7.77 1.38
CA GLY A 61 2.14 -9.00 1.76
C GLY A 61 0.61 -8.89 1.74
N ARG A 62 0.06 -7.78 1.26
CA ARG A 62 -1.40 -7.56 1.10
C ARG A 62 -1.81 -7.33 -0.34
N SER A 63 -0.86 -7.42 -1.28
CA SER A 63 -1.10 -7.18 -2.71
C SER A 63 -1.78 -8.37 -3.39
N THR A 64 -2.15 -8.19 -4.65
CA THR A 64 -2.74 -9.25 -5.48
C THR A 64 -1.70 -10.24 -6.01
N GLY A 65 -0.40 -10.03 -5.78
CA GLY A 65 0.68 -10.87 -6.28
C GLY A 65 0.92 -10.77 -7.80
N LYS A 66 0.39 -9.76 -8.47
CA LYS A 66 0.59 -9.54 -9.91
C LYS A 66 1.93 -8.82 -10.15
N LEU A 67 2.74 -9.36 -11.04
CA LEU A 67 3.88 -8.70 -11.67
C LEU A 67 3.48 -8.31 -13.10
N SER A 68 3.21 -7.04 -13.33
CA SER A 68 2.70 -6.55 -14.61
C SER A 68 3.24 -5.17 -14.93
N SER A 69 3.52 -4.93 -16.21
CA SER A 69 3.76 -3.60 -16.78
C SER A 69 2.48 -2.96 -17.30
N GLN A 70 1.41 -3.75 -17.36
CA GLN A 70 0.07 -3.29 -17.69
C GLN A 70 -0.61 -2.78 -16.42
N HIS A 71 -0.59 -1.49 -16.19
CA HIS A 71 -1.01 -0.81 -14.97
C HIS A 71 -2.42 -0.20 -15.08
N GLY A 72 -3.40 -1.01 -15.43
CA GLY A 72 -4.77 -0.56 -15.61
C GLY A 72 -4.88 0.42 -16.78
N LEU A 73 -5.59 1.51 -16.60
CA LEU A 73 -5.72 2.59 -17.58
C LEU A 73 -4.80 3.79 -17.27
N ASN A 74 -3.62 3.52 -16.67
CA ASN A 74 -2.76 4.59 -16.18
C ASN A 74 -1.94 5.27 -17.29
N LEU A 75 -1.62 4.58 -18.40
CA LEU A 75 -0.75 5.16 -19.43
C LEU A 75 -1.40 6.35 -20.12
N GLN A 76 -2.72 6.37 -20.31
CA GLN A 76 -3.43 7.53 -20.85
C GLN A 76 -3.29 8.76 -19.93
N HIS A 77 -3.30 8.55 -18.62
CA HIS A 77 -3.10 9.62 -17.65
C HIS A 77 -1.64 10.08 -17.59
N ILE A 78 -0.70 9.14 -17.59
CA ILE A 78 0.74 9.44 -17.65
C ILE A 78 1.05 10.21 -18.94
N TYR A 79 0.54 9.79 -20.09
CA TYR A 79 0.69 10.49 -21.35
C TYR A 79 0.17 11.93 -21.31
N LYS A 80 -1.02 12.12 -20.74
CA LYS A 80 -1.62 13.44 -20.58
C LYS A 80 -0.74 14.41 -19.80
N TYR A 81 -0.06 13.94 -18.76
CA TYR A 81 0.73 14.79 -17.87
C TYR A 81 2.21 14.87 -18.28
N HIS A 82 2.75 13.85 -18.93
CA HIS A 82 4.20 13.69 -19.14
C HIS A 82 4.64 13.54 -20.59
N GLY A 83 3.71 13.32 -21.52
CA GLY A 83 3.98 13.12 -22.94
C GLY A 83 4.53 11.72 -23.27
N LEU A 84 4.78 11.52 -24.58
CA LEU A 84 5.04 10.20 -25.16
C LEU A 84 6.31 9.52 -24.61
N GLU A 85 7.43 10.22 -24.63
CA GLU A 85 8.73 9.64 -24.27
C GLU A 85 8.76 9.13 -22.82
N LYS A 86 8.18 9.90 -21.89
CA LYS A 86 8.11 9.52 -20.48
C LYS A 86 7.13 8.38 -20.24
N THR A 87 6.03 8.32 -21.00
CA THR A 87 5.06 7.21 -20.94
C THR A 87 5.69 5.92 -21.41
N LYS A 88 6.42 5.97 -22.51
CA LYS A 88 7.15 4.83 -23.07
C LYS A 88 8.23 4.34 -22.09
N LEU A 89 9.03 5.25 -21.56
CA LEU A 89 10.04 4.92 -20.53
C LEU A 89 9.44 4.23 -19.32
N TYR A 90 8.32 4.75 -18.79
CA TYR A 90 7.62 4.13 -17.65
C TYR A 90 7.20 2.69 -17.94
N TYR A 91 6.59 2.46 -19.11
CA TYR A 91 6.18 1.10 -19.51
C TYR A 91 7.38 0.17 -19.66
N GLU A 92 8.41 0.60 -20.39
CA GLU A 92 9.60 -0.22 -20.69
C GLU A 92 10.34 -0.62 -19.42
N GLU A 93 10.52 0.31 -18.46
CA GLU A 93 11.20 0.00 -17.20
C GLU A 93 10.38 -0.95 -16.32
N ASN A 94 9.04 -0.83 -16.29
CA ASN A 94 8.20 -1.81 -15.60
C ASN A 94 8.18 -3.18 -16.30
N GLN A 95 8.29 -3.23 -17.63
CA GLN A 95 8.43 -4.49 -18.36
C GLN A 95 9.81 -5.14 -18.11
N LYS A 96 10.88 -4.36 -18.00
CA LYS A 96 12.20 -4.84 -17.57
C LYS A 96 12.17 -5.34 -16.11
N ALA A 97 11.47 -4.64 -15.22
CA ALA A 97 11.34 -5.03 -13.82
C ALA A 97 10.80 -6.45 -13.62
N ILE A 98 9.87 -6.91 -14.46
CA ILE A 98 9.36 -8.29 -14.41
C ILE A 98 10.50 -9.29 -14.67
N LYS A 99 11.35 -9.03 -15.67
CA LYS A 99 12.49 -9.90 -16.02
C LYS A 99 13.55 -9.90 -14.92
N GLU A 100 13.84 -8.72 -14.36
CA GLU A 100 14.84 -8.58 -13.32
C GLU A 100 14.40 -9.21 -11.99
N ILE A 101 13.12 -9.06 -11.60
CA ILE A 101 12.58 -9.76 -10.43
C ILE A 101 12.68 -11.29 -10.65
N LYS A 102 12.37 -11.77 -11.85
CA LYS A 102 12.57 -13.20 -12.18
C LYS A 102 14.03 -13.61 -12.05
N ARG A 103 14.97 -12.79 -12.54
CA ARG A 103 16.41 -13.04 -12.40
C ARG A 103 16.82 -13.11 -10.92
N ILE A 104 16.35 -12.18 -10.09
CA ILE A 104 16.61 -12.18 -8.64
C ILE A 104 16.09 -13.49 -8.01
N ILE A 105 14.90 -13.93 -8.39
CA ILE A 105 14.30 -15.20 -7.92
C ILE A 105 15.21 -16.37 -8.25
N ASP A 106 15.65 -16.46 -9.50
CA ASP A 106 16.45 -17.59 -9.99
C ASP A 106 17.85 -17.60 -9.39
N GLU A 107 18.55 -16.47 -9.41
CA GLU A 107 19.92 -16.38 -8.89
C GLU A 107 20.01 -16.63 -7.37
N ASN A 108 18.95 -16.33 -6.63
CA ASN A 108 18.91 -16.52 -5.18
C ASN A 108 18.14 -17.76 -4.75
N ASN A 109 17.62 -18.58 -5.68
CA ASN A 109 16.80 -19.75 -5.41
C ASN A 109 15.63 -19.41 -4.46
N ILE A 110 14.84 -18.36 -4.80
CA ILE A 110 13.70 -17.93 -4.01
C ILE A 110 12.45 -18.73 -4.41
N GLU A 111 11.85 -19.42 -3.46
CA GLU A 111 10.62 -20.18 -3.65
C GLU A 111 9.40 -19.32 -3.30
N CYS A 112 8.89 -18.57 -4.28
CA CYS A 112 7.78 -17.65 -4.11
C CYS A 112 6.62 -17.87 -5.09
N GLU A 113 6.38 -19.09 -5.51
CA GLU A 113 5.29 -19.46 -6.42
C GLU A 113 5.27 -18.60 -7.69
N TYR A 114 6.44 -18.22 -8.23
CA TYR A 114 6.52 -17.45 -9.46
C TYR A 114 5.94 -18.23 -10.64
N GLU A 115 5.02 -17.60 -11.38
CA GLU A 115 4.37 -18.17 -12.54
C GLU A 115 4.24 -17.14 -13.65
N SER A 116 4.73 -17.50 -14.87
CA SER A 116 4.50 -16.67 -16.06
C SER A 116 3.03 -16.69 -16.45
N LYS A 117 2.46 -15.52 -16.66
CA LYS A 117 1.04 -15.32 -16.96
C LYS A 117 0.82 -14.24 -18.02
N ASN A 118 -0.40 -14.17 -18.52
CA ASN A 118 -0.89 -13.01 -19.27
C ASN A 118 -1.65 -12.08 -18.33
N SER A 119 -1.62 -10.79 -18.62
CA SER A 119 -2.48 -9.80 -17.95
C SER A 119 -3.55 -9.34 -18.92
N ILE A 120 -4.78 -9.26 -18.43
CA ILE A 120 -5.93 -8.78 -19.19
C ILE A 120 -6.51 -7.58 -18.48
N ILE A 121 -6.75 -6.50 -19.22
CA ILE A 121 -7.63 -5.43 -18.81
C ILE A 121 -8.84 -5.41 -19.73
N GLY A 122 -10.03 -5.29 -19.16
CA GLY A 122 -11.27 -5.30 -19.94
C GLY A 122 -12.45 -4.70 -19.21
N CYS A 123 -13.58 -4.66 -19.87
CA CYS A 123 -14.86 -4.25 -19.31
C CYS A 123 -15.98 -5.22 -19.72
N LYS A 124 -17.04 -5.26 -18.92
CA LYS A 124 -18.31 -5.91 -19.25
C LYS A 124 -19.32 -4.90 -19.78
N SER A 125 -19.26 -3.66 -19.28
CA SER A 125 -20.16 -2.59 -19.69
C SER A 125 -19.69 -1.94 -20.99
N LYS A 126 -20.61 -1.77 -21.94
CA LYS A 126 -20.33 -1.05 -23.19
C LYS A 126 -19.96 0.42 -22.95
N THR A 127 -20.38 1.02 -21.84
CA THR A 127 -20.04 2.41 -21.48
C THR A 127 -18.57 2.62 -21.18
N GLU A 128 -17.85 1.55 -20.83
CA GLU A 128 -16.42 1.60 -20.46
C GLU A 128 -15.49 1.30 -21.65
N ILE A 129 -16.03 0.91 -22.81
CA ILE A 129 -15.22 0.59 -24.01
C ILE A 129 -14.38 1.79 -24.42
N GLU A 130 -14.96 2.99 -24.45
CA GLU A 130 -14.24 4.23 -24.83
C GLU A 130 -12.98 4.48 -23.96
N ASN A 131 -13.06 4.16 -22.67
CA ASN A 131 -11.91 4.32 -21.77
C ASN A 131 -10.79 3.33 -22.10
N ILE A 132 -11.13 2.11 -22.51
CA ILE A 132 -10.14 1.11 -22.97
C ILE A 132 -9.55 1.53 -24.32
N GLU A 133 -10.36 2.05 -25.22
CA GLU A 133 -9.88 2.55 -26.53
C GLU A 133 -8.90 3.73 -26.39
N LYS A 134 -9.14 4.63 -25.44
CA LYS A 134 -8.18 5.71 -25.12
C LYS A 134 -6.83 5.14 -24.68
N GLU A 135 -6.82 4.09 -23.88
CA GLU A 135 -5.60 3.43 -23.46
C GLU A 135 -4.91 2.71 -24.65
N ILE A 136 -5.67 2.04 -25.51
CA ILE A 136 -5.17 1.38 -26.74
C ILE A 136 -4.47 2.40 -27.65
N ASN A 137 -5.01 3.61 -27.78
CA ASN A 137 -4.38 4.65 -28.57
C ASN A 137 -2.97 4.99 -28.05
N ILE A 138 -2.78 4.98 -26.71
CA ILE A 138 -1.45 5.21 -26.14
C ILE A 138 -0.53 4.02 -26.38
N TYR A 139 -1.04 2.79 -26.33
CA TYR A 139 -0.24 1.60 -26.66
C TYR A 139 0.26 1.64 -28.10
N ASN A 140 -0.59 2.05 -29.04
CA ASN A 140 -0.19 2.23 -30.44
C ASN A 140 0.90 3.31 -30.59
N LEU A 141 0.74 4.47 -29.92
CA LEU A 141 1.74 5.54 -29.94
C LEU A 141 3.08 5.11 -29.33
N CYS A 142 3.05 4.28 -28.30
CA CYS A 142 4.25 3.77 -27.62
C CYS A 142 4.82 2.50 -28.27
N ASN A 143 4.19 1.94 -29.32
CA ASN A 143 4.51 0.63 -29.91
C ASN A 143 4.48 -0.52 -28.89
N ILE A 144 3.53 -0.49 -27.96
CA ILE A 144 3.34 -1.54 -26.94
C ILE A 144 2.51 -2.67 -27.57
N PRO A 145 3.01 -3.93 -27.54
CA PRO A 145 2.28 -5.05 -28.14
C PRO A 145 1.10 -5.48 -27.24
N TYR A 146 -0.04 -5.73 -27.86
CA TYR A 146 -1.25 -6.21 -27.19
C TYR A 146 -2.10 -7.05 -28.15
N GLU A 147 -3.06 -7.79 -27.60
CA GLU A 147 -4.10 -8.51 -28.35
C GLU A 147 -5.48 -8.02 -27.90
N ILE A 148 -6.38 -7.75 -28.82
CA ILE A 148 -7.79 -7.47 -28.49
C ILE A 148 -8.47 -8.77 -28.12
N ILE A 149 -9.27 -8.77 -27.06
CA ILE A 149 -10.05 -9.92 -26.63
C ILE A 149 -11.53 -9.56 -26.43
N ASN A 150 -12.37 -10.56 -26.70
CA ASN A 150 -13.80 -10.57 -26.42
C ASN A 150 -14.18 -12.01 -26.07
N ASN A 151 -14.82 -12.23 -24.93
CA ASN A 151 -15.27 -13.54 -24.48
C ASN A 151 -16.45 -13.42 -23.50
N ASN A 152 -16.91 -14.52 -22.93
CA ASN A 152 -18.07 -14.53 -22.02
C ASN A 152 -17.87 -13.71 -20.73
N GLU A 153 -16.65 -13.47 -20.32
CA GLU A 153 -16.33 -12.69 -19.11
C GLU A 153 -16.02 -11.22 -19.41
N ILE A 154 -15.59 -10.91 -20.64
CA ILE A 154 -15.08 -9.60 -21.07
C ILE A 154 -15.70 -9.21 -22.40
N THR A 155 -16.52 -8.17 -22.39
CA THR A 155 -17.15 -7.65 -23.61
C THR A 155 -16.14 -7.01 -24.55
N TYR A 156 -15.16 -6.31 -23.99
CA TYR A 156 -14.05 -5.70 -24.73
C TYR A 156 -12.83 -5.60 -23.82
N GLY A 157 -11.66 -5.95 -24.33
CA GLY A 157 -10.45 -5.94 -23.52
C GLY A 157 -9.17 -6.13 -24.30
N ILE A 158 -8.07 -6.01 -23.56
CA ILE A 158 -6.70 -6.06 -24.08
C ILE A 158 -5.92 -7.10 -23.27
N LYS A 159 -5.17 -7.93 -23.97
CA LYS A 159 -4.32 -8.96 -23.38
C LYS A 159 -2.86 -8.65 -23.62
N PHE A 160 -2.08 -8.76 -22.57
CA PHE A 160 -0.61 -8.62 -22.54
C PHE A 160 0.03 -9.96 -22.23
N LYS A 161 1.04 -10.33 -23.02
CA LYS A 161 1.90 -11.48 -22.75
C LYS A 161 3.10 -11.07 -21.85
N ASN A 162 3.87 -12.07 -21.41
CA ASN A 162 5.11 -11.86 -20.67
C ASN A 162 4.91 -11.07 -19.36
N GLN A 163 3.83 -11.34 -18.67
CA GLN A 163 3.55 -10.91 -17.30
C GLN A 163 3.74 -12.07 -16.35
N ALA A 164 3.57 -11.88 -15.04
CA ALA A 164 3.72 -12.94 -14.07
C ALA A 164 2.86 -12.74 -12.82
N SER A 165 2.76 -13.78 -12.02
CA SER A 165 2.31 -13.71 -10.62
C SER A 165 3.33 -14.38 -9.70
N PHE A 166 3.32 -14.00 -8.43
CA PHE A 166 4.19 -14.56 -7.40
C PHE A 166 3.57 -14.38 -6.01
N ASN A 167 4.15 -15.02 -5.01
CA ASN A 167 3.87 -14.77 -3.61
C ASN A 167 4.81 -13.66 -3.09
N PRO A 168 4.33 -12.41 -2.97
CA PRO A 168 5.20 -11.27 -2.62
C PRO A 168 5.70 -11.31 -1.18
N TYR A 169 4.97 -11.97 -0.27
CA TYR A 169 5.40 -12.15 1.11
C TYR A 169 6.57 -13.13 1.21
N GLN A 170 6.46 -14.31 0.56
CA GLN A 170 7.56 -15.28 0.51
C GLN A 170 8.79 -14.71 -0.20
N PHE A 171 8.59 -13.94 -1.26
CA PHE A 171 9.69 -13.23 -1.91
C PHE A 171 10.41 -12.29 -0.94
N CYS A 172 9.69 -11.47 -0.15
CA CYS A 172 10.28 -10.58 0.83
C CYS A 172 11.06 -11.35 1.90
N ILE A 173 10.48 -12.40 2.48
CA ILE A 173 11.10 -13.22 3.52
C ILE A 173 12.42 -13.81 3.03
N GLN A 174 12.37 -14.51 1.89
CA GLN A 174 13.56 -15.22 1.39
C GLN A 174 14.61 -14.27 0.82
N LEU A 175 14.21 -13.14 0.19
CA LEU A 175 15.18 -12.12 -0.21
C LEU A 175 15.90 -11.52 1.01
N ALA A 176 15.18 -11.26 2.10
CA ALA A 176 15.77 -10.76 3.34
C ALA A 176 16.85 -11.74 3.89
N GLU A 177 16.57 -13.05 3.89
CA GLU A 177 17.56 -14.08 4.27
C GLU A 177 18.81 -14.06 3.37
N LYS A 178 18.60 -13.96 2.05
CA LYS A 178 19.70 -13.95 1.07
C LYS A 178 20.55 -12.68 1.13
N LEU A 179 19.97 -11.58 1.55
CA LEU A 179 20.70 -10.33 1.71
C LEU A 179 21.79 -10.42 2.80
N LYS A 180 21.58 -11.21 3.85
CA LYS A 180 22.52 -11.31 5.00
C LYS A 180 22.91 -9.94 5.58
N LEU A 181 21.96 -9.03 5.63
CA LEU A 181 22.08 -7.70 6.21
C LEU A 181 21.39 -7.66 7.58
N PRO A 182 21.79 -6.75 8.49
CA PRO A 182 21.02 -6.49 9.70
C PRO A 182 19.64 -5.98 9.38
N ILE A 183 18.60 -6.76 9.72
CA ILE A 183 17.19 -6.39 9.57
C ILE A 183 16.54 -6.53 10.94
N TYR A 184 15.96 -5.45 11.44
CA TYR A 184 15.32 -5.40 12.75
C TYR A 184 13.81 -5.20 12.60
N GLU A 185 13.05 -6.17 13.03
CA GLU A 185 11.59 -6.16 13.06
C GLU A 185 11.07 -5.59 14.38
N TYR A 186 9.78 -5.20 14.40
CA TYR A 186 9.15 -4.56 15.55
C TYR A 186 9.96 -3.39 16.10
N THR A 187 10.62 -2.68 15.16
CA THR A 187 11.51 -1.55 15.40
C THR A 187 10.92 -0.30 14.73
N PRO A 188 9.82 0.25 15.29
CA PRO A 188 9.15 1.42 14.72
C PRO A 188 10.05 2.66 14.82
N MET A 189 10.15 3.42 13.75
CA MET A 189 10.70 4.76 13.78
C MET A 189 9.73 5.69 14.53
N THR A 190 10.10 6.16 15.71
CA THR A 190 9.27 7.09 16.51
C THR A 190 9.65 8.55 16.32
N HIS A 191 10.95 8.84 16.14
CA HIS A 191 11.48 10.16 15.85
C HIS A 191 12.60 10.05 14.83
N ILE A 192 12.81 11.14 14.10
CA ILE A 192 13.93 11.26 13.16
C ILE A 192 14.42 12.71 13.17
N HIS A 193 15.68 12.92 13.51
CA HIS A 193 16.32 14.23 13.60
C HIS A 193 17.85 14.09 13.57
N ASP A 194 18.55 15.03 12.92
CA ASP A 194 20.01 15.14 12.88
C ASP A 194 20.74 13.81 12.59
N HIS A 195 20.36 13.14 11.50
CA HIS A 195 20.92 11.85 11.10
C HIS A 195 20.74 10.71 12.13
N VAL A 196 19.76 10.82 13.02
CA VAL A 196 19.43 9.81 14.02
C VAL A 196 17.95 9.43 13.90
N VAL A 197 17.67 8.14 13.75
CA VAL A 197 16.35 7.56 13.95
C VAL A 197 16.27 7.02 15.37
N THR A 198 15.21 7.38 16.10
CA THR A 198 14.89 6.78 17.40
C THR A 198 13.84 5.70 17.24
N SER A 199 14.11 4.55 17.83
CA SER A 199 13.13 3.46 17.98
C SER A 199 13.07 3.02 19.43
N LYS A 200 11.95 3.25 20.08
CA LYS A 200 11.78 2.98 21.54
C LYS A 200 12.88 3.68 22.35
N ASN A 201 13.83 2.91 22.91
CA ASN A 201 14.92 3.40 23.75
C ASN A 201 16.28 3.43 23.02
N TYR A 202 16.32 3.09 21.73
CA TYR A 202 17.55 2.96 20.96
C TYR A 202 17.65 3.98 19.84
N HIS A 203 18.89 4.30 19.48
CA HIS A 203 19.23 5.26 18.45
C HIS A 203 19.97 4.59 17.30
N ILE A 204 19.60 4.97 16.08
CA ILE A 204 20.25 4.50 14.86
C ILE A 204 20.82 5.71 14.14
N LYS A 205 22.14 5.85 14.15
CA LYS A 205 22.85 6.90 13.44
C LYS A 205 23.12 6.48 12.00
N TYR A 206 22.89 7.37 11.04
CA TYR A 206 23.04 7.08 9.61
C TYR A 206 23.66 8.25 8.84
N LYS A 207 24.22 7.96 7.63
CA LYS A 207 24.63 9.01 6.68
C LYS A 207 23.51 9.32 5.68
N THR A 208 22.78 8.30 5.21
CA THR A 208 21.63 8.42 4.31
C THR A 208 20.50 7.56 4.82
N CYS A 209 19.27 8.10 4.86
CA CYS A 209 18.08 7.36 5.25
C CYS A 209 17.12 7.22 4.04
N ILE A 210 16.67 6.00 3.78
CA ILE A 210 15.69 5.67 2.74
C ILE A 210 14.37 5.35 3.42
N LEU A 211 13.33 6.15 3.14
CA LEU A 211 11.97 5.95 3.65
C LEU A 211 11.16 5.14 2.63
N ALA A 212 11.14 3.83 2.80
CA ALA A 212 10.40 2.86 1.97
C ALA A 212 9.09 2.40 2.64
N THR A 213 8.48 3.28 3.43
CA THR A 213 7.32 3.00 4.29
C THR A 213 5.98 3.18 3.60
N GLN A 214 5.95 3.57 2.32
CA GLN A 214 4.76 3.95 1.56
C GLN A 214 4.09 5.23 2.11
N VAL A 215 3.91 5.30 3.43
CA VAL A 215 3.38 6.44 4.18
C VAL A 215 4.55 7.17 4.82
N LEU A 216 4.72 8.42 4.48
CA LEU A 216 5.82 9.22 5.00
C LEU A 216 5.47 9.85 6.36
N PRO A 217 6.43 10.09 7.25
CA PRO A 217 6.20 10.80 8.49
C PRO A 217 5.59 12.18 8.29
N PHE A 218 4.82 12.64 9.27
CA PHE A 218 4.07 13.91 9.23
C PHE A 218 4.89 15.14 8.82
N GLN A 219 6.17 15.20 9.15
CA GLN A 219 7.06 16.31 8.76
C GLN A 219 7.11 16.55 7.24
N PHE A 220 6.82 15.54 6.44
CA PHE A 220 6.76 15.62 4.98
C PHE A 220 5.37 16.01 4.46
N LYS A 221 4.79 17.09 4.99
CA LYS A 221 3.42 17.56 4.69
C LYS A 221 3.12 17.68 3.20
N PHE A 222 4.10 18.05 2.40
CA PHE A 222 3.95 18.28 0.97
C PHE A 222 3.48 17.03 0.23
N PHE A 223 3.87 15.82 0.66
CA PHE A 223 3.43 14.57 0.02
C PHE A 223 1.94 14.33 0.14
N TYR A 224 1.33 14.78 1.23
CA TYR A 224 -0.11 14.66 1.44
C TYR A 224 -0.91 15.66 0.61
N ALA A 225 -0.24 16.73 0.12
CA ALA A 225 -0.84 17.67 -0.81
C ALA A 225 -0.82 17.18 -2.26
N VAL A 226 0.09 16.26 -2.64
CA VAL A 226 0.29 15.78 -4.03
C VAL A 226 -0.08 14.32 -4.25
N SER A 227 -0.54 13.64 -3.22
CA SER A 227 -0.99 12.26 -3.26
C SER A 227 -2.14 12.01 -2.28
N LYS A 228 -2.96 11.00 -2.56
CA LYS A 228 -4.04 10.60 -1.66
C LYS A 228 -3.99 9.11 -1.33
N PRO A 229 -4.40 8.73 -0.10
CA PRO A 229 -4.58 7.32 0.24
C PRO A 229 -5.85 6.78 -0.43
N LYS A 230 -5.73 5.59 -1.00
CA LYS A 230 -6.85 4.78 -1.46
C LYS A 230 -6.78 3.39 -0.86
N SER A 231 -7.93 2.82 -0.57
CA SER A 231 -8.03 1.45 -0.08
C SER A 231 -8.76 0.56 -1.07
N SER A 232 -8.46 -0.73 -1.02
CA SER A 232 -9.10 -1.77 -1.83
C SER A 232 -9.35 -2.98 -0.95
N PHE A 233 -10.39 -3.75 -1.25
CA PHE A 233 -10.64 -5.03 -0.59
C PHE A 233 -10.11 -6.19 -1.41
N LEU A 234 -9.63 -7.19 -0.72
CA LEU A 234 -9.17 -8.43 -1.31
C LEU A 234 -9.74 -9.62 -0.54
N ALA A 235 -9.94 -10.71 -1.25
CA ALA A 235 -10.34 -12.00 -0.69
C ALA A 235 -9.58 -13.13 -1.39
N SER A 236 -9.34 -14.20 -0.65
CA SER A 236 -8.89 -15.47 -1.22
C SER A 236 -10.02 -16.47 -1.21
N LEU A 237 -10.25 -17.08 -2.37
CA LEU A 237 -11.29 -18.07 -2.59
C LEU A 237 -10.69 -19.41 -3.04
N THR A 238 -11.29 -20.52 -2.61
CA THR A 238 -10.92 -21.88 -3.01
C THR A 238 -12.09 -22.61 -3.64
N PRO A 239 -11.83 -23.54 -4.59
CA PRO A 239 -10.56 -23.87 -5.23
C PRO A 239 -10.09 -22.78 -6.21
N SER A 240 -8.82 -22.85 -6.65
CA SER A 240 -8.32 -22.04 -7.76
C SER A 240 -8.84 -22.58 -9.11
N ASN A 241 -9.04 -21.67 -10.07
CA ASN A 241 -9.28 -22.08 -11.47
C ASN A 241 -7.97 -22.38 -12.22
N GLN A 242 -6.83 -22.12 -11.60
CA GLN A 242 -5.49 -22.29 -12.18
C GLN A 242 -5.32 -21.57 -13.53
N SER A 243 -6.00 -20.44 -13.70
CA SER A 243 -5.93 -19.64 -14.92
C SER A 243 -4.55 -19.03 -15.11
N LYS A 244 -4.06 -19.06 -16.34
CA LYS A 244 -2.83 -18.37 -16.75
C LYS A 244 -3.07 -16.88 -17.05
N GLU A 245 -4.25 -16.38 -16.75
CA GLU A 245 -4.67 -15.01 -17.03
C GLU A 245 -4.99 -14.27 -15.73
N MET A 246 -4.32 -13.16 -15.53
CA MET A 246 -4.62 -12.19 -14.48
C MET A 246 -5.58 -11.16 -15.06
N ILE A 247 -6.74 -10.98 -14.46
CA ILE A 247 -7.80 -10.13 -15.00
C ILE A 247 -7.94 -8.87 -14.16
N LEU A 248 -8.15 -7.73 -14.82
CA LEU A 248 -8.58 -6.47 -14.26
C LEU A 248 -9.76 -5.94 -15.05
N LEU A 249 -10.94 -5.91 -14.44
CA LEU A 249 -12.16 -5.33 -15.03
C LEU A 249 -12.28 -3.88 -14.61
N GLN A 250 -12.39 -3.00 -15.59
CA GLN A 250 -12.55 -1.55 -15.44
C GLN A 250 -14.00 -1.16 -15.73
N ASP A 251 -14.91 -1.68 -14.91
CA ASP A 251 -16.30 -1.23 -14.89
C ASP A 251 -16.48 -0.18 -13.76
N LYS A 252 -17.71 0.27 -13.53
CA LYS A 252 -18.04 1.20 -12.43
C LYS A 252 -17.43 0.80 -11.09
N ILE A 253 -17.30 -0.50 -10.84
CA ILE A 253 -16.55 -1.06 -9.73
C ILE A 253 -15.39 -1.84 -10.33
N THR A 254 -14.18 -1.37 -10.10
CA THR A 254 -12.96 -2.07 -10.52
C THR A 254 -12.86 -3.39 -9.79
N LYS A 255 -12.66 -4.48 -10.54
CA LYS A 255 -12.48 -5.84 -9.99
C LYS A 255 -11.22 -6.47 -10.56
N THR A 256 -10.52 -7.24 -9.74
CA THR A 256 -9.32 -7.95 -10.17
C THR A 256 -9.38 -9.42 -9.75
N ARG A 257 -8.82 -10.30 -10.58
CA ARG A 257 -8.62 -11.73 -10.31
C ARG A 257 -7.19 -12.14 -10.62
N ASN A 258 -6.61 -12.93 -9.74
CA ASN A 258 -5.34 -13.63 -9.94
C ASN A 258 -5.45 -15.03 -9.35
N ASP A 259 -5.38 -16.05 -10.18
CA ASP A 259 -5.40 -17.46 -9.78
C ASP A 259 -3.98 -17.89 -9.40
N MET A 260 -3.80 -18.39 -8.19
CA MET A 260 -2.60 -19.07 -7.73
C MET A 260 -2.83 -20.57 -7.78
N LYS A 261 -1.84 -21.39 -7.40
CA LYS A 261 -1.94 -22.85 -7.46
C LYS A 261 -3.16 -23.39 -6.70
N ASP A 262 -3.36 -22.96 -5.46
CA ASP A 262 -4.34 -23.55 -4.55
C ASP A 262 -5.57 -22.66 -4.32
N PHE A 263 -5.46 -21.36 -4.57
CA PHE A 263 -6.50 -20.37 -4.34
C PHE A 263 -6.48 -19.28 -5.42
N MET A 264 -7.57 -18.56 -5.54
CA MET A 264 -7.60 -17.34 -6.34
C MET A 264 -7.75 -16.12 -5.45
N ILE A 265 -7.13 -15.01 -5.83
CA ILE A 265 -7.33 -13.70 -5.22
C ILE A 265 -8.31 -12.92 -6.05
N ILE A 266 -9.36 -12.46 -5.38
CA ILE A 266 -10.34 -11.52 -5.91
C ILE A 266 -10.14 -10.21 -5.16
N GLY A 267 -10.20 -9.08 -5.87
CA GLY A 267 -10.04 -7.78 -5.24
C GLY A 267 -10.54 -6.63 -6.09
N GLY A 268 -10.12 -5.42 -5.71
CA GLY A 268 -10.59 -4.16 -6.26
C GLY A 268 -11.51 -3.47 -5.26
N TYR A 269 -12.70 -3.02 -5.72
CA TYR A 269 -13.65 -2.29 -4.88
C TYR A 269 -13.00 -1.05 -4.25
N ASP A 270 -12.27 -0.33 -5.08
CA ASP A 270 -11.51 0.85 -4.70
C ASP A 270 -12.40 1.91 -4.06
N HIS A 271 -11.93 2.48 -2.97
CA HIS A 271 -12.66 3.52 -2.25
C HIS A 271 -11.72 4.53 -1.60
N ASP A 272 -12.21 5.73 -1.40
CA ASP A 272 -11.52 6.79 -0.67
C ASP A 272 -11.70 6.59 0.85
N MET A 273 -10.78 7.12 1.64
CA MET A 273 -10.76 6.90 3.10
C MET A 273 -11.94 7.57 3.83
N ASN A 274 -12.56 8.58 3.23
CA ASN A 274 -13.73 9.29 3.79
C ASN A 274 -15.07 8.57 3.58
N GLU A 275 -15.12 7.54 2.73
CA GLU A 275 -16.32 6.76 2.50
C GLU A 275 -16.70 5.89 3.72
N ASP A 276 -17.97 5.41 3.76
CA ASP A 276 -18.42 4.50 4.81
C ASP A 276 -17.79 3.10 4.62
N ILE A 277 -16.74 2.84 5.36
CA ILE A 277 -15.95 1.61 5.27
C ILE A 277 -16.76 0.37 5.62
N ASN A 278 -17.69 0.46 6.59
CA ASN A 278 -18.49 -0.68 7.02
C ASN A 278 -19.50 -1.09 5.94
N ARG A 279 -20.16 -0.10 5.32
CA ARG A 279 -21.05 -0.32 4.18
C ARG A 279 -20.30 -0.91 2.98
N LYS A 280 -19.08 -0.42 2.70
CA LYS A 280 -18.23 -0.93 1.61
C LYS A 280 -17.82 -2.39 1.85
N TRP A 281 -17.46 -2.77 3.07
CA TRP A 281 -17.18 -4.16 3.44
C TRP A 281 -18.38 -5.07 3.24
N GLN A 282 -19.57 -4.65 3.68
CA GLN A 282 -20.82 -5.41 3.47
C GLN A 282 -21.11 -5.60 1.98
N GLN A 283 -20.95 -4.55 1.17
CA GLN A 283 -21.12 -4.63 -0.28
C GLN A 283 -20.13 -5.61 -0.92
N PHE A 284 -18.84 -5.54 -0.54
CA PHE A 284 -17.82 -6.45 -1.03
C PHE A 284 -18.15 -7.91 -0.72
N LYS A 285 -18.46 -8.22 0.54
CA LYS A 285 -18.80 -9.59 0.97
C LYS A 285 -20.05 -10.12 0.26
N ARG A 286 -21.08 -9.29 0.13
CA ARG A 286 -22.29 -9.64 -0.61
C ARG A 286 -21.99 -9.98 -2.08
N ASN A 287 -21.17 -9.17 -2.73
CA ASN A 287 -20.81 -9.40 -4.13
C ASN A 287 -19.98 -10.68 -4.30
N LEU A 288 -19.09 -11.01 -3.36
CA LEU A 288 -18.35 -12.28 -3.38
C LEU A 288 -19.30 -13.49 -3.36
N VAL A 289 -20.31 -13.49 -2.49
CA VAL A 289 -21.29 -14.58 -2.41
C VAL A 289 -22.10 -14.70 -3.70
N LEU A 290 -22.49 -13.58 -4.31
CA LEU A 290 -23.30 -13.57 -5.53
C LEU A 290 -22.51 -13.97 -6.78
N GLU A 291 -21.26 -13.52 -6.90
CA GLU A 291 -20.42 -13.73 -8.08
C GLU A 291 -19.65 -15.06 -8.03
N TYR A 292 -19.37 -15.55 -6.83
CA TYR A 292 -18.60 -16.77 -6.59
C TYR A 292 -19.31 -17.78 -5.68
N PRO A 293 -20.57 -18.17 -5.96
CA PRO A 293 -21.40 -18.99 -5.04
C PRO A 293 -20.83 -20.40 -4.80
N LYS A 294 -19.97 -20.90 -5.70
CA LYS A 294 -19.37 -22.23 -5.62
C LYS A 294 -18.01 -22.27 -4.92
N TYR A 295 -17.51 -21.08 -4.49
CA TYR A 295 -16.18 -20.96 -3.93
C TYR A 295 -16.26 -20.68 -2.43
N LYS A 296 -15.33 -21.23 -1.68
CA LYS A 296 -15.21 -20.99 -0.25
C LYS A 296 -14.33 -19.76 -0.02
N LEU A 297 -14.81 -18.82 0.79
CA LEU A 297 -14.02 -17.70 1.26
C LEU A 297 -13.05 -18.18 2.36
N GLU A 298 -11.74 -18.09 2.09
CA GLU A 298 -10.70 -18.44 3.06
C GLU A 298 -10.30 -17.25 3.93
N ARG A 299 -10.02 -16.12 3.31
CA ARG A 299 -9.66 -14.86 4.00
C ARG A 299 -10.14 -13.64 3.22
N ALA A 300 -10.40 -12.55 3.96
CA ALA A 300 -10.61 -11.24 3.37
C ALA A 300 -9.75 -10.21 4.14
N TRP A 301 -9.23 -9.21 3.43
CA TRP A 301 -8.40 -8.15 4.01
C TRP A 301 -8.49 -6.88 3.17
N SER A 302 -8.04 -5.73 3.72
CA SER A 302 -7.84 -4.51 2.96
C SER A 302 -6.37 -4.28 2.61
N SER A 303 -6.14 -3.55 1.54
CA SER A 303 -4.84 -3.01 1.16
C SER A 303 -4.98 -1.54 0.86
N GLN A 304 -4.12 -0.72 1.46
CA GLN A 304 -4.11 0.71 1.26
C GLN A 304 -2.83 1.11 0.53
N ASP A 305 -2.97 1.99 -0.47
CA ASP A 305 -1.85 2.57 -1.20
C ASP A 305 -2.03 4.08 -1.36
N TYR A 306 -0.94 4.80 -1.66
CA TYR A 306 -0.97 6.21 -2.02
C TYR A 306 -0.92 6.38 -3.53
N GLN A 307 -1.78 7.25 -4.03
CA GLN A 307 -1.85 7.60 -5.45
C GLN A 307 -1.34 9.01 -5.65
N ALA A 308 -0.24 9.15 -6.37
CA ALA A 308 0.21 10.45 -6.87
C ALA A 308 -0.76 10.98 -7.93
N PHE A 309 -1.06 12.27 -7.89
CA PHE A 309 -2.09 12.85 -8.77
C PHE A 309 -1.73 12.86 -10.25
N ASP A 310 -0.47 12.66 -10.59
CA ASP A 310 0.03 12.55 -11.96
C ASP A 310 0.36 11.11 -12.39
N TYR A 311 -0.04 10.12 -11.58
CA TYR A 311 0.06 8.68 -11.83
C TYR A 311 1.47 8.09 -11.88
N LEU A 312 2.51 8.84 -11.57
CA LEU A 312 3.88 8.32 -11.46
C LEU A 312 4.33 8.20 -10.01
N PRO A 313 5.13 7.17 -9.68
CA PRO A 313 5.81 7.10 -8.39
C PRO A 313 6.60 8.37 -8.06
N ILE A 314 6.79 8.61 -6.77
CA ILE A 314 7.63 9.67 -6.27
C ILE A 314 8.85 9.03 -5.61
N VAL A 315 10.03 9.27 -6.20
CA VAL A 315 11.32 8.87 -5.65
C VAL A 315 12.25 10.06 -5.76
N ASP A 316 12.59 10.67 -4.63
CA ASP A 316 13.46 11.85 -4.63
C ASP A 316 14.25 11.97 -3.33
N LYS A 317 15.33 12.73 -3.37
CA LYS A 317 16.10 13.15 -2.20
C LYS A 317 15.56 14.47 -1.67
N ILE A 318 15.15 14.48 -0.41
CA ILE A 318 14.67 15.64 0.32
C ILE A 318 15.51 15.76 1.57
N GLU A 319 16.31 16.83 1.66
CA GLU A 319 17.30 16.97 2.73
C GLU A 319 18.20 15.72 2.81
N ASP A 320 18.20 15.02 3.93
CA ASP A 320 19.01 13.83 4.17
C ASP A 320 18.26 12.51 3.89
N PHE A 321 17.03 12.61 3.39
CA PHE A 321 16.16 11.45 3.16
C PHE A 321 15.98 11.17 1.68
N ILE A 322 15.93 9.90 1.32
CA ILE A 322 15.40 9.45 0.03
C ILE A 322 14.03 8.85 0.30
N VAL A 323 13.00 9.37 -0.36
CA VAL A 323 11.61 8.96 -0.14
C VAL A 323 11.10 8.13 -1.31
N ILE A 324 10.29 7.11 -1.01
CA ILE A 324 9.63 6.24 -2.00
C ILE A 324 8.15 6.16 -1.66
N THR A 325 7.26 6.65 -2.56
CA THR A 325 5.81 6.61 -2.36
C THR A 325 5.05 6.75 -3.68
N GLY A 326 3.72 6.74 -3.63
CA GLY A 326 2.86 7.08 -4.77
C GLY A 326 2.79 6.01 -5.87
N PHE A 327 2.77 4.73 -5.53
CA PHE A 327 2.80 3.64 -6.52
C PHE A 327 1.50 3.40 -7.28
N ASN A 328 0.42 4.11 -6.96
CA ASN A 328 -0.86 3.98 -7.66
C ASN A 328 -1.35 2.53 -7.76
N LYS A 329 -1.15 1.72 -6.70
CA LYS A 329 -1.49 0.29 -6.57
C LYS A 329 -0.63 -0.68 -7.39
N TRP A 330 0.41 -0.20 -8.06
CA TRP A 330 1.30 -1.01 -8.88
C TRP A 330 2.70 -1.15 -8.26
N GLY A 331 2.73 -1.38 -6.94
CA GLY A 331 3.97 -1.43 -6.15
C GLY A 331 4.89 -2.60 -6.49
N ASN A 332 4.39 -3.71 -7.04
CA ASN A 332 5.22 -4.90 -7.23
C ASN A 332 6.36 -4.68 -8.24
N THR A 333 6.10 -4.08 -9.39
CA THR A 333 7.13 -3.73 -10.38
C THR A 333 7.76 -2.37 -10.09
N ASN A 334 6.95 -1.37 -9.69
CA ASN A 334 7.46 -0.04 -9.36
C ASN A 334 8.46 -0.06 -8.18
N SER A 335 8.41 -1.05 -7.29
CA SER A 335 9.40 -1.21 -6.22
C SER A 335 10.81 -1.48 -6.79
N TYR A 336 10.92 -2.32 -7.82
CA TYR A 336 12.20 -2.55 -8.49
C TYR A 336 12.65 -1.31 -9.25
N VAL A 337 11.77 -0.71 -10.05
CA VAL A 337 12.09 0.53 -10.81
C VAL A 337 12.54 1.64 -9.85
N SER A 338 11.87 1.79 -8.71
CA SER A 338 12.25 2.76 -7.68
C SER A 338 13.62 2.47 -7.05
N SER A 339 13.99 1.20 -6.87
CA SER A 339 15.30 0.85 -6.32
C SER A 339 16.46 1.27 -7.22
N LEU A 340 16.24 1.26 -8.54
CA LEU A 340 17.21 1.80 -9.51
C LEU A 340 17.37 3.32 -9.36
N VAL A 341 16.25 4.04 -9.21
CA VAL A 341 16.28 5.49 -8.98
C VAL A 341 16.98 5.85 -7.68
N VAL A 342 16.73 5.08 -6.60
CA VAL A 342 17.44 5.25 -5.32
C VAL A 342 18.95 5.04 -5.50
N SER A 343 19.35 4.00 -6.22
CA SER A 343 20.77 3.76 -6.54
C SER A 343 21.37 4.92 -7.33
N ASP A 344 20.66 5.44 -8.34
CA ASP A 344 21.12 6.60 -9.13
C ASP A 344 21.27 7.85 -8.27
N ILE A 345 20.36 8.09 -7.31
CA ILE A 345 20.46 9.22 -6.37
C ILE A 345 21.72 9.08 -5.49
N ILE A 346 21.96 7.91 -4.91
CA ILE A 346 23.10 7.65 -4.02
C ILE A 346 24.43 7.75 -4.78
N LEU A 347 24.48 7.25 -6.00
CA LEU A 347 25.65 7.28 -6.87
C LEU A 347 25.80 8.60 -7.63
N ASN A 348 24.93 9.59 -7.37
CA ASN A 348 24.90 10.90 -8.07
C ASN A 348 24.82 10.80 -9.61
N LYS A 349 24.14 9.78 -10.13
CA LYS A 349 23.89 9.62 -11.54
C LYS A 349 22.63 10.41 -11.95
N ASN A 350 22.71 11.09 -13.08
CA ASN A 350 21.56 11.74 -13.71
C ASN A 350 21.06 10.84 -14.83
N THR A 351 19.89 10.25 -14.65
CA THR A 351 19.25 9.34 -15.60
C THR A 351 17.85 9.81 -15.95
N PRO A 352 17.34 9.49 -17.16
CA PRO A 352 15.96 9.81 -17.52
C PRO A 352 14.93 9.24 -16.55
N LEU A 353 15.25 8.10 -15.94
CA LEU A 353 14.39 7.45 -14.95
C LEU A 353 14.31 8.25 -13.64
N ARG A 354 15.44 8.80 -13.18
CA ARG A 354 15.46 9.71 -12.03
C ARG A 354 14.65 10.97 -12.30
N ASP A 355 14.77 11.56 -13.50
CA ASP A 355 13.99 12.73 -13.91
C ASP A 355 12.49 12.42 -14.04
N LEU A 356 12.13 11.17 -14.33
CA LEU A 356 10.75 10.73 -14.40
C LEU A 356 10.08 10.72 -13.02
N PHE A 357 10.80 10.28 -11.98
CA PHE A 357 10.23 10.04 -10.64
C PHE A 357 10.49 11.18 -9.65
N THR A 358 11.25 12.22 -10.03
CA THR A 358 11.52 13.36 -9.13
C THR A 358 10.25 14.07 -8.68
N LEU A 359 10.24 14.56 -7.46
CA LEU A 359 9.19 15.41 -6.92
C LEU A 359 9.12 16.79 -7.61
N LYS A 360 10.23 17.23 -8.23
CA LYS A 360 10.33 18.53 -8.90
C LYS A 360 9.64 18.59 -10.28
N ARG A 361 9.03 17.48 -10.73
CA ARG A 361 8.33 17.44 -12.02
C ARG A 361 7.11 18.37 -12.04
N LYS A 362 6.96 19.14 -13.11
CA LYS A 362 5.90 20.16 -13.26
C LYS A 362 4.48 19.60 -13.09
N SER A 363 4.27 18.40 -13.58
CA SER A 363 2.97 17.70 -13.53
C SER A 363 2.44 17.47 -12.11
N ILE A 364 3.32 17.30 -11.14
CA ILE A 364 2.93 17.15 -9.74
C ILE A 364 2.65 18.52 -9.09
N LEU A 365 3.43 19.54 -9.46
CA LEU A 365 3.32 20.87 -8.86
C LEU A 365 2.16 21.70 -9.41
N MET A 366 1.78 21.49 -10.66
CA MET A 366 0.74 22.25 -11.39
C MET A 366 -0.55 21.45 -11.61
N ASN A 367 -0.74 20.34 -10.91
CA ASN A 367 -1.91 19.49 -11.10
C ASN A 367 -3.15 20.13 -10.47
N SER A 368 -4.20 20.36 -11.26
CA SER A 368 -5.48 20.93 -10.78
C SER A 368 -6.15 20.09 -9.68
N ASN A 369 -5.90 18.78 -9.67
CA ASN A 369 -6.43 17.90 -8.64
C ASN A 369 -5.89 18.22 -7.24
N ILE A 370 -4.72 18.87 -7.13
CA ILE A 370 -4.18 19.31 -5.83
C ILE A 370 -5.21 20.17 -5.08
N ILE A 371 -5.79 21.16 -5.74
CA ILE A 371 -6.76 22.07 -5.11
C ILE A 371 -8.02 21.29 -4.74
N THR A 372 -8.59 20.55 -5.69
CA THR A 372 -9.86 19.83 -5.48
C THR A 372 -9.76 18.80 -4.37
N GLU A 373 -8.71 17.97 -4.37
CA GLU A 373 -8.53 16.92 -3.37
C GLU A 373 -8.20 17.48 -1.97
N ASN A 374 -7.40 18.55 -1.88
CA ASN A 374 -7.11 19.18 -0.60
C ASN A 374 -8.34 19.92 -0.02
N VAL A 375 -9.20 20.50 -0.86
CA VAL A 375 -10.50 21.03 -0.43
C VAL A 375 -11.39 19.91 0.11
N GLU A 376 -11.41 18.74 -0.52
CA GLU A 376 -12.16 17.58 -0.03
C GLU A 376 -11.64 17.07 1.32
N VAL A 377 -10.33 17.03 1.51
CA VAL A 377 -9.71 16.73 2.82
C VAL A 377 -10.14 17.75 3.88
N LEU A 378 -10.16 19.07 3.57
CA LEU A 378 -10.62 20.10 4.50
C LEU A 378 -12.11 19.93 4.84
N LYS A 379 -12.97 19.65 3.87
CA LYS A 379 -14.39 19.31 4.12
C LYS A 379 -14.52 18.11 5.04
N THR A 380 -13.77 17.05 4.76
CA THR A 380 -13.75 15.82 5.58
C THR A 380 -13.32 16.13 7.02
N LEU A 381 -12.30 16.98 7.21
CA LEU A 381 -11.84 17.42 8.52
C LEU A 381 -12.96 18.15 9.30
N VAL A 382 -13.67 19.04 8.65
CA VAL A 382 -14.77 19.80 9.28
C VAL A 382 -15.96 18.88 9.59
N LEU A 383 -16.41 18.08 8.63
CA LEU A 383 -17.56 17.20 8.78
C LEU A 383 -17.30 16.09 9.82
N SER A 384 -16.08 15.54 9.89
CA SER A 384 -15.74 14.49 10.86
C SER A 384 -15.96 14.93 12.32
N LYS A 385 -15.87 16.24 12.62
CA LYS A 385 -16.07 16.78 13.97
C LYS A 385 -17.53 16.81 14.42
N THR A 386 -18.48 16.60 13.52
CA THR A 386 -19.92 16.66 13.84
C THR A 386 -20.54 15.28 14.10
N GLU A 387 -19.90 14.22 13.66
CA GLU A 387 -20.40 12.83 13.69
C GLU A 387 -20.04 12.12 15.00
N THR A 388 -20.77 12.37 16.10
CA THR A 388 -20.61 11.62 17.35
C THR A 388 -21.96 11.32 18.00
N GLY A 389 -22.10 10.09 18.50
CA GLY A 389 -23.32 9.61 19.14
C GLY A 389 -23.41 9.99 20.65
N LYS A 390 -24.43 9.45 21.31
CA LYS A 390 -24.59 9.52 22.77
C LYS A 390 -23.77 8.43 23.47
N LEU A 391 -23.27 8.73 24.67
CA LEU A 391 -22.58 7.73 25.48
C LEU A 391 -23.55 6.60 25.87
N SER A 392 -23.16 5.38 25.53
CA SER A 392 -23.83 4.14 25.94
C SER A 392 -22.78 3.04 26.05
N ILE A 393 -23.12 1.92 26.68
CA ILE A 393 -22.23 0.75 26.71
C ILE A 393 -22.46 -0.03 25.41
N PRO A 394 -21.42 -0.20 24.57
CA PRO A 394 -21.57 -1.00 23.34
C PRO A 394 -21.83 -2.47 23.63
N ASN A 395 -22.45 -3.17 22.67
CA ASN A 395 -22.54 -4.63 22.73
C ASN A 395 -21.14 -5.26 22.61
N GLU A 396 -21.05 -6.55 22.94
CA GLU A 396 -19.79 -7.29 22.79
C GLU A 396 -19.31 -7.28 21.33
N ASN A 397 -18.05 -6.97 21.11
CA ASN A 397 -17.41 -6.79 19.80
C ASN A 397 -17.90 -5.58 18.96
N GLU A 398 -18.57 -4.62 19.59
CA GLU A 398 -19.01 -3.37 18.95
C GLU A 398 -18.27 -2.16 19.51
N ALA A 399 -18.25 -1.10 18.71
CA ALA A 399 -17.73 0.19 19.12
C ALA A 399 -18.77 1.29 18.91
N ILE A 400 -18.70 2.31 19.75
CA ILE A 400 -19.42 3.56 19.64
C ILE A 400 -18.46 4.75 19.68
N THR A 401 -18.92 5.88 19.18
CA THR A 401 -18.25 7.16 19.36
C THR A 401 -19.15 8.09 20.18
N PHE A 402 -18.57 8.89 21.08
CA PHE A 402 -19.30 9.84 21.90
C PHE A 402 -18.45 11.09 22.18
N LYS A 403 -19.08 12.14 22.69
CA LYS A 403 -18.36 13.32 23.19
C LYS A 403 -18.43 13.38 24.72
N TYR A 404 -17.31 13.78 25.31
CA TYR A 404 -17.26 14.24 26.69
C TYR A 404 -16.77 15.68 26.69
N GLY A 405 -17.67 16.62 27.06
CA GLY A 405 -17.47 18.03 26.72
C GLY A 405 -17.45 18.22 25.19
N SER A 406 -16.43 18.90 24.70
CA SER A 406 -16.21 19.11 23.26
C SER A 406 -15.32 18.04 22.61
N HIS A 407 -14.76 17.10 23.40
CA HIS A 407 -13.75 16.14 22.95
C HIS A 407 -14.36 14.79 22.56
N PRO A 408 -14.01 14.23 21.37
CA PRO A 408 -14.58 12.98 20.91
C PRO A 408 -13.76 11.76 21.38
N TYR A 409 -14.45 10.71 21.79
CA TYR A 409 -13.89 9.44 22.24
C TYR A 409 -14.54 8.28 21.51
N GLY A 410 -13.75 7.20 21.34
CA GLY A 410 -14.20 5.90 20.90
C GLY A 410 -14.23 4.93 22.07
N LEU A 411 -15.26 4.10 22.14
CA LEU A 411 -15.42 3.06 23.14
C LEU A 411 -15.69 1.71 22.45
N TYR A 412 -14.84 0.73 22.66
CA TYR A 412 -14.97 -0.63 22.13
C TYR A 412 -15.07 -1.64 23.26
N ARG A 413 -15.95 -2.63 23.12
CA ARG A 413 -16.13 -3.71 24.11
C ARG A 413 -15.60 -5.05 23.60
N LEU A 414 -14.76 -5.70 24.41
CA LEU A 414 -14.23 -7.04 24.13
C LEU A 414 -13.99 -7.80 25.45
N ASN A 415 -14.52 -9.02 25.56
CA ASN A 415 -14.32 -9.90 26.71
C ASN A 415 -14.64 -9.23 28.08
N ASN A 416 -15.77 -8.49 28.14
CA ASN A 416 -16.16 -7.70 29.32
C ASN A 416 -15.19 -6.56 29.69
N MET A 417 -14.25 -6.24 28.84
CA MET A 417 -13.40 -5.06 28.96
C MET A 417 -13.90 -3.95 28.05
N LEU A 418 -13.81 -2.73 28.52
CA LEU A 418 -14.06 -1.51 27.73
C LEU A 418 -12.72 -0.86 27.43
N TYR A 419 -12.48 -0.58 26.15
CA TYR A 419 -11.32 0.12 25.64
C TYR A 419 -11.78 1.49 25.19
N ILE A 420 -11.25 2.54 25.81
CA ILE A 420 -11.53 3.92 25.46
C ILE A 420 -10.31 4.54 24.79
N VAL A 421 -10.53 5.27 23.71
CA VAL A 421 -9.46 5.99 22.99
C VAL A 421 -9.91 7.40 22.66
N ASP A 422 -8.97 8.33 22.68
CA ASP A 422 -9.12 9.63 22.07
C ASP A 422 -9.12 9.43 20.54
N ILE A 423 -10.21 9.77 19.88
CA ILE A 423 -10.36 9.57 18.43
C ILE A 423 -10.02 10.82 17.60
N LEU A 424 -9.26 11.75 18.13
CA LEU A 424 -8.64 12.81 17.33
C LEU A 424 -7.29 12.33 16.78
N CYS A 425 -7.20 12.28 15.46
CA CYS A 425 -5.97 11.88 14.78
C CYS A 425 -4.82 12.83 15.10
N PRO A 426 -3.69 12.37 15.68
CA PRO A 426 -2.56 13.25 16.02
C PRO A 426 -1.92 13.96 14.82
N HIS A 427 -2.25 13.53 13.58
CA HIS A 427 -1.76 14.15 12.35
C HIS A 427 -2.30 15.59 12.18
N LEU A 428 -3.62 15.76 11.95
CA LEU A 428 -4.29 17.06 11.72
C LEU A 428 -5.62 17.21 12.47
N GLY A 429 -5.91 16.35 13.45
CA GLY A 429 -7.12 16.46 14.28
C GLY A 429 -8.42 16.04 13.59
N CYS A 430 -8.37 15.19 12.55
CA CYS A 430 -9.56 14.53 12.02
C CYS A 430 -10.14 13.56 13.04
N THR A 431 -11.47 13.46 13.18
CA THR A 431 -12.11 12.45 14.00
C THR A 431 -12.06 11.10 13.30
N LEU A 432 -11.55 10.09 13.99
CA LEU A 432 -11.42 8.72 13.48
C LEU A 432 -12.79 8.04 13.37
N LYS A 433 -12.91 7.10 12.43
CA LYS A 433 -14.08 6.24 12.24
C LYS A 433 -13.73 4.80 12.61
N TRP A 434 -14.72 4.07 13.18
CA TRP A 434 -14.55 2.67 13.52
C TRP A 434 -14.70 1.76 12.30
N ASN A 435 -13.73 0.90 12.08
CA ASN A 435 -13.76 -0.16 11.08
C ASN A 435 -14.07 -1.49 11.77
N GLN A 436 -15.32 -1.92 11.67
CA GLN A 436 -15.84 -3.12 12.35
C GLN A 436 -15.15 -4.41 11.88
N GLU A 437 -14.79 -4.50 10.63
CA GLU A 437 -14.17 -5.71 10.07
C GLU A 437 -12.70 -5.86 10.48
N GLU A 438 -11.96 -4.77 10.47
CA GLU A 438 -10.53 -4.80 10.80
C GLU A 438 -10.24 -4.49 12.27
N LYS A 439 -11.28 -4.16 13.06
CA LYS A 439 -11.18 -3.81 14.48
C LYS A 439 -10.16 -2.70 14.70
N SER A 440 -10.33 -1.62 13.94
CA SER A 440 -9.40 -0.48 13.96
C SER A 440 -10.13 0.86 13.94
N TRP A 441 -9.46 1.90 14.46
CA TRP A 441 -9.86 3.29 14.34
C TRP A 441 -9.12 3.90 13.14
N ASP A 442 -9.86 4.27 12.10
CA ASP A 442 -9.31 4.69 10.81
C ASP A 442 -9.53 6.18 10.57
N CYS A 443 -8.49 6.90 10.14
CA CYS A 443 -8.57 8.33 9.83
C CYS A 443 -9.10 8.55 8.40
N PRO A 444 -10.23 9.29 8.24
CA PRO A 444 -10.82 9.51 6.92
C PRO A 444 -10.06 10.52 6.06
N CYS A 445 -9.10 11.28 6.63
CA CYS A 445 -8.36 12.31 5.91
C CYS A 445 -7.13 11.76 5.18
N HIS A 446 -6.19 11.16 5.92
CA HIS A 446 -4.91 10.69 5.35
C HIS A 446 -4.61 9.22 5.68
N GLY A 447 -5.60 8.45 6.16
CA GLY A 447 -5.49 7.01 6.30
C GLY A 447 -4.61 6.51 7.45
N SER A 448 -4.36 7.31 8.51
CA SER A 448 -3.79 6.78 9.75
C SER A 448 -4.74 5.74 10.34
N ARG A 449 -4.19 4.64 10.88
CA ARG A 449 -4.98 3.54 11.46
C ARG A 449 -4.40 3.15 12.81
N PHE A 450 -5.29 2.80 13.72
CA PHE A 450 -4.94 2.48 15.10
C PHE A 450 -5.68 1.23 15.58
N THR A 451 -5.06 0.48 16.49
CA THR A 451 -5.67 -0.67 17.16
C THR A 451 -6.80 -0.22 18.09
N ILE A 452 -7.51 -1.20 18.67
CA ILE A 452 -8.50 -0.95 19.73
C ILE A 452 -7.89 -0.26 20.96
N ASN A 453 -6.58 -0.38 21.18
CA ASN A 453 -5.83 0.26 22.26
C ASN A 453 -5.19 1.60 21.83
N GLY A 454 -5.46 2.10 20.63
CA GLY A 454 -4.88 3.33 20.16
C GLY A 454 -3.43 3.25 19.67
N GLU A 455 -2.85 2.05 19.56
CA GLU A 455 -1.51 1.85 19.00
C GLU A 455 -1.54 1.99 17.48
N ILE A 456 -0.49 2.57 16.90
CA ILE A 456 -0.41 2.78 15.45
C ILE A 456 -0.35 1.43 14.71
N ILE A 457 -1.26 1.24 13.76
CA ILE A 457 -1.19 0.18 12.73
C ILE A 457 -0.52 0.75 11.48
N LYS A 458 -0.84 2.03 11.15
CA LYS A 458 -0.33 2.70 9.95
C LYS A 458 -0.34 4.22 10.14
N GLY A 459 0.75 4.90 9.69
CA GLY A 459 0.88 6.35 9.70
C GLY A 459 -0.11 7.07 8.78
N PRO A 460 0.04 8.38 8.62
CA PRO A 460 1.27 9.22 8.74
C PRO A 460 1.71 9.64 10.13
N THR A 461 0.89 9.51 11.14
CA THR A 461 1.31 9.84 12.52
C THR A 461 2.34 8.82 13.04
N LEU A 462 3.24 9.31 13.89
CA LEU A 462 4.19 8.48 14.65
C LEU A 462 3.82 8.40 16.14
N VAL A 463 2.66 8.95 16.52
CA VAL A 463 2.18 9.04 17.92
C VAL A 463 0.93 8.19 18.09
N ASN A 464 0.92 7.35 19.13
CA ASN A 464 -0.24 6.57 19.54
C ASN A 464 -1.36 7.48 20.06
N LEU A 465 -2.61 7.00 20.03
CA LEU A 465 -3.72 7.68 20.65
C LEU A 465 -3.64 7.58 22.19
N HIS A 466 -4.11 8.60 22.88
CA HIS A 466 -4.39 8.47 24.32
C HIS A 466 -5.47 7.42 24.55
N HIS A 467 -5.26 6.54 25.51
CA HIS A 467 -6.15 5.41 25.71
C HIS A 467 -6.28 5.02 27.19
N GLY A 468 -7.36 4.31 27.50
CA GLY A 468 -7.59 3.70 28.81
C GLY A 468 -8.40 2.42 28.66
N LYS A 469 -8.43 1.61 29.72
CA LYS A 469 -9.25 0.39 29.78
C LYS A 469 -9.83 0.19 31.18
N CYS A 470 -11.05 -0.34 31.26
CA CYS A 470 -11.67 -0.73 32.53
C CYS A 470 -12.53 -1.99 32.35
N LYS A 471 -12.78 -2.69 33.46
CA LYS A 471 -13.73 -3.80 33.45
C LYS A 471 -15.16 -3.28 33.51
N LEU A 472 -16.06 -3.89 32.74
CA LEU A 472 -17.48 -3.50 32.71
C LEU A 472 -18.15 -3.55 34.12
N GLN A 473 -17.76 -4.50 34.97
CA GLN A 473 -18.26 -4.60 36.30
C GLN A 473 -17.91 -3.43 37.25
N ASP A 474 -16.79 -2.76 36.96
CA ASP A 474 -16.31 -1.63 37.78
C ASP A 474 -17.13 -0.34 37.51
N LEU A 475 -17.81 -0.25 36.36
CA LEU A 475 -18.75 0.84 36.04
C LEU A 475 -20.09 0.73 36.77
N LYS A 476 -20.46 -0.50 37.21
CA LYS A 476 -21.72 -0.73 37.93
C LYS A 476 -21.59 -0.48 39.44
N LYS A 477 -20.38 -0.21 39.96
CA LYS A 477 -20.10 0.07 41.36
C LYS A 477 -20.07 1.56 41.72
N LYS A 478 -20.29 2.44 40.75
CA LYS A 478 -20.47 3.88 40.93
C LYS A 478 -21.88 4.27 40.50
#